data_4975bf2958f94ca5c1ba56ce46f48c9a
#
_entry.id   4975bf2958f94ca5c1ba56ce46f48c9a
#
_cell.length_a   1.000
_cell.length_b   1.000
_cell.length_c   1.000
_cell.angle_alpha   90.00
_cell.angle_beta   90.00
_cell.angle_gamma   90.00
#
_symmetry.space_group_name_H-M   'P 1'
#
loop_
_entity.id
_entity.type
_entity.pdbx_description
1 polymer ?
#
loop_
_entity_poly.entity_id
_entity_poly.type
_entity_poly.pdbx_seq_one_letter_code
_entity_poly.pdbx_strand_id
1 'polypeptide(L)'
;VADRAIARAELPSGTYNLILSGENAAEVLSYYIARSSAGMVYPGYSTWKVGTDVQPEMKDGERLNMTLRAKVPFSSEAIPMKDRSVIADGKVETLHGGARMSYYLGIEPTGDYSAYSCENGSVSFEEMKKEPYLYAVTFSDFQMDTMSGHFGGEIRLAYLFDGERVRIVTGGSVNGSINACSGGMKFTTERYDSKNYSGPFAVMLPGVRVAGSLAEQE
;
A
#
# COMPACT_ATOMS: atom_id res chain seq x y z
N VAL A 1 2.84 -19.18 -13.60
CA VAL A 1 1.87 -19.83 -14.53
C VAL A 1 1.54 -21.23 -14.05
N ALA A 2 2.54 -22.09 -13.75
CA ALA A 2 2.32 -23.48 -13.29
C ALA A 2 1.46 -23.53 -12.00
N ASP A 3 1.78 -22.77 -10.98
CA ASP A 3 1.07 -22.78 -9.71
C ASP A 3 -0.40 -22.39 -9.86
N ARG A 4 -0.70 -21.47 -10.77
CA ARG A 4 -2.07 -21.06 -11.08
C ARG A 4 -2.89 -22.20 -11.72
N ALA A 5 -2.26 -23.07 -12.49
CA ALA A 5 -2.91 -24.21 -13.12
C ALA A 5 -3.21 -25.34 -12.12
N ILE A 6 -2.48 -25.41 -11.00
CA ILE A 6 -2.63 -26.43 -9.95
C ILE A 6 -3.33 -25.91 -8.69
N ALA A 7 -3.64 -24.62 -8.61
CA ALA A 7 -4.35 -24.02 -7.49
C ALA A 7 -5.80 -24.57 -7.43
N ARG A 8 -6.04 -25.50 -6.52
CA ARG A 8 -7.36 -26.16 -6.33
C ARG A 8 -7.81 -26.16 -4.86
N ALA A 9 -6.97 -25.65 -3.96
CA ALA A 9 -7.35 -25.59 -2.56
C ALA A 9 -8.32 -24.42 -2.35
N GLU A 10 -9.33 -24.66 -1.54
CA GLU A 10 -10.27 -23.63 -1.09
C GLU A 10 -9.55 -22.60 -0.22
N LEU A 11 -9.92 -21.36 -0.39
CA LEU A 11 -9.56 -20.29 0.52
C LEU A 11 -10.73 -20.10 1.51
N PRO A 12 -10.57 -20.44 2.80
CA PRO A 12 -11.61 -20.20 3.79
C PRO A 12 -11.87 -18.70 3.98
N SER A 13 -13.13 -18.32 4.22
CA SER A 13 -13.44 -16.96 4.67
C SER A 13 -12.84 -16.72 6.06
N GLY A 14 -12.25 -15.55 6.28
CA GLY A 14 -11.60 -15.27 7.55
C GLY A 14 -10.86 -13.94 7.59
N THR A 15 -10.04 -13.80 8.61
CA THR A 15 -9.16 -12.65 8.80
C THR A 15 -7.70 -13.13 8.74
N TYR A 16 -6.89 -12.46 7.94
CA TYR A 16 -5.53 -12.90 7.65
C TYR A 16 -4.51 -11.76 7.80
N ASN A 17 -3.27 -12.12 8.08
CA ASN A 17 -2.12 -11.27 7.78
C ASN A 17 -1.89 -11.36 6.27
N LEU A 18 -2.30 -10.32 5.55
CA LEU A 18 -2.20 -10.26 4.10
C LEU A 18 -0.82 -9.75 3.70
N ILE A 19 -0.12 -10.51 2.87
CA ILE A 19 1.12 -10.06 2.24
C ILE A 19 0.81 -9.66 0.80
N LEU A 20 1.19 -8.43 0.44
CA LEU A 20 1.16 -7.90 -0.92
C LEU A 20 2.59 -7.62 -1.37
N SER A 21 2.92 -7.85 -2.64
CA SER A 21 4.27 -7.62 -3.16
C SER A 21 4.27 -6.89 -4.50
N GLY A 22 5.41 -6.32 -4.86
CA GLY A 22 5.61 -5.63 -6.13
C GLY A 22 4.62 -4.51 -6.36
N GLU A 23 3.94 -4.50 -7.50
CA GLU A 23 2.96 -3.46 -7.85
C GLU A 23 1.76 -3.41 -6.90
N ASN A 24 1.31 -4.53 -6.33
CA ASN A 24 0.21 -4.52 -5.36
C ASN A 24 0.63 -3.82 -4.04
N ALA A 25 1.88 -3.99 -3.61
CA ALA A 25 2.43 -3.25 -2.47
C ALA A 25 2.54 -1.75 -2.78
N ALA A 26 3.04 -1.40 -3.97
CA ALA A 26 3.08 -0.03 -4.44
C ALA A 26 1.68 0.59 -4.49
N GLU A 27 0.71 -0.12 -5.06
CA GLU A 27 -0.68 0.38 -5.17
C GLU A 27 -1.27 0.73 -3.81
N VAL A 28 -1.16 -0.16 -2.81
CA VAL A 28 -1.71 0.11 -1.48
C VAL A 28 -1.00 1.28 -0.78
N LEU A 29 0.31 1.43 -0.96
CA LEU A 29 1.08 2.55 -0.39
C LEU A 29 0.81 3.88 -1.09
N SER A 30 0.30 3.89 -2.32
CA SER A 30 -0.07 5.11 -3.05
C SER A 30 -1.13 5.94 -2.33
N TYR A 31 -1.92 5.32 -1.45
CA TYR A 31 -2.87 5.99 -0.58
C TYR A 31 -2.26 7.18 0.16
N TYR A 32 -1.11 7.01 0.75
CA TYR A 32 -0.46 8.06 1.56
C TYR A 32 -0.03 9.25 0.70
N ILE A 33 0.42 8.98 -0.53
CA ILE A 33 0.79 10.02 -1.48
C ILE A 33 -0.45 10.80 -1.93
N ALA A 34 -1.51 10.11 -2.31
CA ALA A 34 -2.75 10.74 -2.73
C ALA A 34 -3.36 11.61 -1.62
N ARG A 35 -3.45 11.09 -0.38
CA ARG A 35 -4.05 11.78 0.77
C ARG A 35 -3.29 13.04 1.21
N SER A 36 -2.00 13.13 0.96
CA SER A 36 -1.17 14.32 1.23
C SER A 36 -1.18 15.35 0.10
N SER A 37 -1.87 15.06 -1.01
CA SER A 37 -1.95 16.00 -2.14
C SER A 37 -2.90 17.17 -1.86
N ALA A 38 -2.53 18.35 -2.32
CA ALA A 38 -3.38 19.55 -2.27
C ALA A 38 -4.72 19.35 -3.00
N GLY A 39 -4.74 18.51 -4.04
CA GLY A 39 -5.94 18.14 -4.78
C GLY A 39 -6.93 17.32 -3.96
N MET A 40 -6.50 16.63 -2.92
CA MET A 40 -7.37 15.92 -1.97
C MET A 40 -7.70 16.75 -0.74
N VAL A 41 -6.76 17.57 -0.29
CA VAL A 41 -6.92 18.38 0.93
C VAL A 41 -7.84 19.58 0.70
N TYR A 42 -7.66 20.32 -0.39
CA TYR A 42 -8.46 21.51 -0.67
C TYR A 42 -9.97 21.26 -0.76
N PRO A 43 -10.46 20.26 -1.51
CA PRO A 43 -11.89 19.97 -1.56
C PRO A 43 -12.42 19.25 -0.32
N GLY A 44 -11.58 18.96 0.65
CA GLY A 44 -11.97 18.29 1.91
C GLY A 44 -12.07 16.76 1.82
N TYR A 45 -11.59 16.15 0.75
CA TYR A 45 -11.49 14.68 0.65
C TYR A 45 -10.42 14.12 1.57
N SER A 46 -9.40 14.91 1.90
CA SER A 46 -8.41 14.62 2.93
C SER A 46 -8.43 15.70 4.01
N THR A 47 -8.42 15.28 5.26
CA THR A 47 -8.31 16.18 6.42
C THR A 47 -6.86 16.32 6.90
N TRP A 48 -5.91 15.79 6.15
CA TRP A 48 -4.51 15.78 6.55
C TRP A 48 -3.89 17.17 6.46
N LYS A 49 -3.02 17.43 7.42
CA LYS A 49 -2.18 18.63 7.52
C LYS A 49 -0.79 18.21 7.97
N VAL A 50 0.19 19.08 7.80
CA VAL A 50 1.53 18.86 8.34
C VAL A 50 1.45 18.51 9.83
N GLY A 51 2.12 17.43 10.23
CA GLY A 51 2.10 16.88 11.59
C GLY A 51 0.99 15.86 11.85
N THR A 52 0.05 15.61 10.91
CA THR A 52 -0.95 14.54 11.07
C THR A 52 -0.26 13.19 11.17
N ASP A 53 -0.50 12.44 12.25
CA ASP A 53 -0.07 11.04 12.38
C ASP A 53 -0.97 10.16 11.50
N VAL A 54 -0.37 9.50 10.51
CA VAL A 54 -1.08 8.61 9.57
C VAL A 54 -1.09 7.15 10.04
N GLN A 55 -0.46 6.88 11.17
CA GLN A 55 -0.41 5.59 11.86
C GLN A 55 -0.68 5.78 13.36
N PRO A 56 -1.85 6.32 13.75
CA PRO A 56 -2.08 6.76 15.13
C PRO A 56 -2.12 5.62 16.14
N GLU A 57 -2.47 4.41 15.70
CA GLU A 57 -2.61 3.22 16.56
C GLU A 57 -1.46 2.25 16.33
N MET A 58 -0.23 2.72 16.56
CA MET A 58 0.95 1.84 16.44
C MET A 58 0.87 0.66 17.43
N LYS A 59 1.08 -0.52 16.87
CA LYS A 59 1.20 -1.79 17.59
C LYS A 59 2.63 -2.29 17.45
N ASP A 60 2.79 -3.43 16.79
CA ASP A 60 4.07 -4.08 16.50
C ASP A 60 4.55 -3.85 15.05
N GLY A 61 3.97 -2.85 14.38
CA GLY A 61 4.33 -2.44 13.03
C GLY A 61 5.52 -1.47 12.98
N GLU A 62 5.86 -1.09 11.78
CA GLU A 62 6.96 -0.17 11.47
C GLU A 62 6.44 1.20 11.06
N ARG A 63 7.18 2.26 11.40
CA ARG A 63 6.85 3.62 11.00
C ARG A 63 7.12 3.84 9.51
N LEU A 64 6.18 4.50 8.87
CA LEU A 64 6.22 4.79 7.45
C LEU A 64 7.09 6.02 7.18
N ASN A 65 8.04 5.88 6.23
CA ASN A 65 8.84 6.97 5.69
C ASN A 65 8.72 6.97 4.17
N MET A 66 8.21 8.06 3.60
CA MET A 66 7.95 8.16 2.16
C MET A 66 8.45 9.48 1.58
N THR A 67 9.02 9.39 0.38
CA THR A 67 9.58 10.53 -0.35
C THR A 67 8.98 10.61 -1.76
N LEU A 68 8.49 11.78 -2.13
CA LEU A 68 8.13 12.11 -3.51
C LEU A 68 9.38 12.23 -4.36
N ARG A 69 9.42 11.58 -5.52
CA ARG A 69 10.59 11.52 -6.40
C ARG A 69 10.40 12.39 -7.63
N ALA A 70 11.24 13.39 -7.77
CA ALA A 70 11.25 14.25 -8.96
C ALA A 70 11.82 13.48 -10.17
N LYS A 71 11.00 13.25 -11.19
CA LYS A 71 11.42 12.60 -12.45
C LYS A 71 11.86 13.61 -13.50
N VAL A 72 11.54 14.87 -13.30
CA VAL A 72 11.85 15.99 -14.19
C VAL A 72 12.27 17.21 -13.37
N PRO A 73 13.08 18.13 -13.91
CA PRO A 73 13.52 19.31 -13.16
C PRO A 73 12.40 20.34 -12.93
N PHE A 74 11.38 20.36 -13.78
CA PHE A 74 10.24 21.28 -13.67
C PHE A 74 8.92 20.54 -13.96
N SER A 75 7.86 20.92 -13.26
CA SER A 75 6.50 20.48 -13.58
C SER A 75 5.98 21.13 -14.86
N SER A 76 4.80 20.70 -15.33
CA SER A 76 4.09 21.32 -16.46
C SER A 76 3.72 22.78 -16.22
N GLU A 77 3.69 23.22 -14.96
CA GLU A 77 3.44 24.61 -14.54
C GLU A 77 4.74 25.38 -14.28
N ALA A 78 5.89 24.88 -14.75
CA ALA A 78 7.24 25.45 -14.54
C ALA A 78 7.66 25.59 -13.07
N ILE A 79 7.09 24.78 -12.18
CA ILE A 79 7.50 24.73 -10.77
C ILE A 79 8.77 23.87 -10.68
N PRO A 80 9.86 24.34 -10.05
CA PRO A 80 11.05 23.54 -9.83
C PRO A 80 10.73 22.32 -8.96
N MET A 81 11.09 21.14 -9.45
CA MET A 81 10.83 19.88 -8.75
C MET A 81 12.12 19.33 -8.13
N LYS A 82 12.02 18.86 -6.92
CA LYS A 82 13.07 18.13 -6.19
C LYS A 82 12.42 17.02 -5.36
N ASP A 83 13.21 16.03 -4.96
CA ASP A 83 12.73 15.02 -4.01
C ASP A 83 12.28 15.70 -2.71
N ARG A 84 11.15 15.24 -2.15
CA ARG A 84 10.57 15.79 -0.92
C ARG A 84 10.08 14.69 -0.02
N SER A 85 10.46 14.70 1.23
CA SER A 85 9.83 13.87 2.25
C SER A 85 8.37 14.28 2.41
N VAL A 86 7.47 13.33 2.30
CA VAL A 86 6.02 13.55 2.42
C VAL A 86 5.46 12.95 3.69
N ILE A 87 6.01 11.81 4.11
CA ILE A 87 5.74 11.15 5.40
C ILE A 87 7.09 10.88 6.05
N ALA A 88 7.27 11.32 7.29
CA ALA A 88 8.43 11.02 8.11
C ALA A 88 7.96 10.51 9.48
N ASP A 89 8.49 9.37 9.90
CA ASP A 89 8.12 8.71 11.16
C ASP A 89 6.58 8.60 11.34
N GLY A 90 5.88 8.20 10.26
CA GLY A 90 4.43 8.06 10.25
C GLY A 90 3.64 9.35 10.34
N LYS A 91 4.26 10.52 10.11
CA LYS A 91 3.60 11.82 10.13
C LYS A 91 3.73 12.54 8.81
N VAL A 92 2.69 13.26 8.43
CA VAL A 92 2.72 14.13 7.24
C VAL A 92 3.76 15.25 7.47
N GLU A 93 4.78 15.29 6.62
CA GLU A 93 5.82 16.32 6.67
C GLU A 93 5.56 17.42 5.64
N THR A 94 5.08 17.04 4.45
CA THR A 94 4.80 17.99 3.37
C THR A 94 3.48 17.66 2.70
N LEU A 95 2.63 18.66 2.50
CA LEU A 95 1.56 18.61 1.51
C LEU A 95 2.13 19.00 0.14
N HIS A 96 1.64 18.40 -0.94
CA HIS A 96 2.18 18.62 -2.27
C HIS A 96 1.10 18.88 -3.30
N GLY A 97 1.43 19.62 -4.36
CA GLY A 97 0.53 19.85 -5.48
C GLY A 97 0.97 20.96 -6.42
N GLY A 98 0.25 21.10 -7.52
CA GLY A 98 0.40 22.17 -8.49
C GLY A 98 0.01 23.55 -7.95
N ALA A 99 0.30 24.58 -8.73
CA ALA A 99 0.17 25.99 -8.31
C ALA A 99 -1.23 26.34 -7.81
N ARG A 100 -2.28 25.93 -8.52
CA ARG A 100 -3.66 26.34 -8.20
C ARG A 100 -4.14 25.87 -6.84
N MET A 101 -4.01 24.58 -6.55
CA MET A 101 -4.51 24.01 -5.28
C MET A 101 -3.63 24.43 -4.10
N SER A 102 -2.32 24.53 -4.33
CA SER A 102 -1.37 25.04 -3.34
C SER A 102 -1.68 26.51 -2.96
N TYR A 103 -1.98 27.36 -3.94
CA TYR A 103 -2.41 28.74 -3.70
C TYR A 103 -3.66 28.81 -2.82
N TYR A 104 -4.69 28.04 -3.09
CA TYR A 104 -5.92 28.03 -2.28
C TYR A 104 -5.70 27.52 -0.86
N LEU A 105 -4.75 26.63 -0.65
CA LEU A 105 -4.37 26.13 0.67
C LEU A 105 -3.36 27.04 1.41
N GLY A 106 -2.79 28.04 0.73
CA GLY A 106 -1.75 28.89 1.30
C GLY A 106 -0.43 28.15 1.55
N ILE A 107 -0.12 27.12 0.74
CA ILE A 107 1.12 26.34 0.82
C ILE A 107 2.02 26.60 -0.40
N GLU A 108 3.32 26.29 -0.26
CA GLU A 108 4.26 26.38 -1.38
C GLU A 108 3.89 25.35 -2.46
N PRO A 109 3.76 25.75 -3.74
CA PRO A 109 3.55 24.81 -4.83
C PRO A 109 4.81 23.96 -5.05
N THR A 110 4.62 22.66 -5.20
CA THR A 110 5.70 21.67 -5.31
C THR A 110 5.75 20.97 -6.67
N GLY A 111 4.71 21.18 -7.48
CA GLY A 111 4.47 20.42 -8.70
C GLY A 111 3.76 19.09 -8.42
N ASP A 112 3.36 18.40 -9.49
CA ASP A 112 2.68 17.10 -9.43
C ASP A 112 3.67 15.96 -9.61
N TYR A 113 3.70 15.06 -8.64
CA TYR A 113 4.61 13.92 -8.64
C TYR A 113 3.91 12.66 -9.17
N SER A 114 4.58 11.98 -10.07
CA SER A 114 4.14 10.67 -10.59
C SER A 114 4.89 9.49 -9.95
N ALA A 115 5.90 9.76 -9.13
CA ALA A 115 6.74 8.74 -8.53
C ALA A 115 7.04 9.03 -7.06
N TYR A 116 7.22 7.95 -6.30
CA TYR A 116 7.55 8.02 -4.89
C TYR A 116 8.43 6.84 -4.46
N SER A 117 9.04 6.99 -3.31
CA SER A 117 9.75 5.90 -2.64
C SER A 117 9.25 5.73 -1.22
N CYS A 118 9.36 4.50 -0.72
CA CYS A 118 9.16 4.14 0.67
C CYS A 118 10.48 3.55 1.21
N GLU A 119 10.82 3.83 2.46
CA GLU A 119 11.94 3.17 3.10
C GLU A 119 11.64 1.69 3.32
N ASN A 120 12.67 0.85 3.19
CA ASN A 120 12.55 -0.56 3.48
C ASN A 120 12.40 -0.77 5.00
N GLY A 121 11.74 -1.86 5.37
CA GLY A 121 11.61 -2.27 6.75
C GLY A 121 12.79 -3.10 7.26
N SER A 122 12.55 -3.77 8.38
CA SER A 122 13.56 -4.55 9.10
C SER A 122 13.37 -6.07 8.95
N VAL A 123 12.27 -6.53 8.37
CA VAL A 123 11.89 -7.94 8.27
C VAL A 123 12.20 -8.47 6.87
N SER A 124 12.92 -9.58 6.74
CA SER A 124 13.09 -10.22 5.43
C SER A 124 11.78 -10.86 4.95
N PHE A 125 11.64 -11.02 3.63
CA PHE A 125 10.46 -11.68 3.06
C PHE A 125 10.26 -13.10 3.59
N GLU A 126 11.35 -13.83 3.83
CA GLU A 126 11.31 -15.17 4.43
C GLU A 126 10.86 -15.14 5.90
N GLU A 127 11.30 -14.13 6.66
CA GLU A 127 10.82 -13.95 8.04
C GLU A 127 9.37 -13.56 8.12
N MET A 128 8.90 -12.72 7.20
CA MET A 128 7.49 -12.32 7.10
C MET A 128 6.55 -13.52 6.90
N LYS A 129 7.06 -14.63 6.35
CA LYS A 129 6.34 -15.86 6.08
C LYS A 129 6.44 -16.94 7.18
N LYS A 130 7.01 -16.63 8.35
CA LYS A 130 7.11 -17.60 9.46
C LYS A 130 5.82 -17.74 10.27
N GLU A 131 5.03 -16.68 10.38
CA GLU A 131 3.72 -16.67 11.03
C GLU A 131 2.61 -16.96 10.00
N PRO A 132 1.42 -17.40 10.39
CA PRO A 132 0.31 -17.63 9.47
C PRO A 132 0.01 -16.41 8.60
N TYR A 133 -0.10 -16.61 7.29
CA TYR A 133 -0.30 -15.55 6.30
C TYR A 133 -1.15 -15.97 5.11
N LEU A 134 -1.69 -14.98 4.43
CA LEU A 134 -2.17 -15.08 3.05
C LEU A 134 -1.29 -14.20 2.14
N TYR A 135 -0.44 -14.80 1.33
CA TYR A 135 0.34 -14.08 0.33
C TYR A 135 -0.40 -14.05 -0.99
N ALA A 136 -1.06 -12.94 -1.29
CA ALA A 136 -1.79 -12.74 -2.53
C ALA A 136 -0.87 -12.19 -3.62
N VAL A 137 -0.60 -13.02 -4.63
CA VAL A 137 0.38 -12.73 -5.68
C VAL A 137 -0.27 -12.04 -6.88
N THR A 138 -1.45 -12.52 -7.27
CA THR A 138 -2.14 -12.03 -8.47
C THR A 138 -3.62 -11.87 -8.21
N PHE A 139 -4.12 -10.72 -8.66
CA PHE A 139 -5.55 -10.38 -8.65
C PHE A 139 -6.06 -10.21 -10.09
N SER A 140 -7.38 -10.22 -10.28
CA SER A 140 -7.99 -9.78 -11.52
C SER A 140 -8.17 -8.26 -11.57
N ASP A 141 -8.39 -7.61 -10.44
CA ASP A 141 -8.85 -6.23 -10.30
C ASP A 141 -8.45 -5.61 -8.95
N PHE A 142 -7.20 -5.78 -8.52
CA PHE A 142 -6.76 -5.13 -7.28
C PHE A 142 -6.81 -3.61 -7.40
N GLN A 143 -7.46 -2.96 -6.44
CA GLN A 143 -7.64 -1.52 -6.41
C GLN A 143 -7.46 -0.95 -5.00
N MET A 144 -6.91 0.26 -4.94
CA MET A 144 -6.82 1.09 -3.74
C MET A 144 -7.72 2.32 -3.91
N ASP A 145 -8.78 2.41 -3.11
CA ASP A 145 -9.57 3.65 -3.02
C ASP A 145 -8.83 4.66 -2.12
N THR A 146 -8.20 5.62 -2.73
CA THR A 146 -7.43 6.66 -2.03
C THR A 146 -8.30 7.67 -1.28
N MET A 147 -9.60 7.70 -1.50
CA MET A 147 -10.52 8.56 -0.74
C MET A 147 -10.89 7.94 0.60
N SER A 148 -11.32 6.69 0.60
CA SER A 148 -11.79 6.00 1.82
C SER A 148 -10.68 5.24 2.54
N GLY A 149 -9.62 4.83 1.83
CA GLY A 149 -8.58 3.96 2.35
C GLY A 149 -8.94 2.48 2.28
N HIS A 150 -10.03 2.11 1.60
CA HIS A 150 -10.36 0.73 1.33
C HIS A 150 -9.56 0.19 0.15
N PHE A 151 -9.16 -1.06 0.24
CA PHE A 151 -8.53 -1.79 -0.85
C PHE A 151 -9.14 -3.18 -0.98
N GLY A 152 -9.09 -3.71 -2.18
CA GLY A 152 -9.62 -5.03 -2.44
C GLY A 152 -9.34 -5.54 -3.82
N GLY A 153 -9.71 -6.79 -4.07
CA GLY A 153 -9.57 -7.44 -5.36
C GLY A 153 -9.88 -8.93 -5.28
N GLU A 154 -10.22 -9.50 -6.43
CA GLU A 154 -10.47 -10.92 -6.56
C GLU A 154 -9.14 -11.68 -6.74
N ILE A 155 -8.89 -12.67 -5.90
CA ILE A 155 -7.64 -13.44 -5.88
C ILE A 155 -7.62 -14.43 -7.05
N ARG A 156 -6.56 -14.37 -7.86
CA ARG A 156 -6.26 -15.34 -8.92
C ARG A 156 -5.17 -16.33 -8.53
N LEU A 157 -4.29 -15.91 -7.63
CA LEU A 157 -3.24 -16.78 -7.07
C LEU A 157 -2.83 -16.25 -5.71
N ALA A 158 -2.87 -17.11 -4.72
CA ALA A 158 -2.28 -16.84 -3.41
C ALA A 158 -1.66 -18.10 -2.79
N TYR A 159 -0.77 -17.88 -1.84
CA TYR A 159 -0.21 -18.90 -0.96
C TYR A 159 -0.76 -18.68 0.44
N LEU A 160 -1.47 -19.66 0.96
CA LEU A 160 -1.99 -19.67 2.31
C LEU A 160 -1.13 -20.56 3.20
N PHE A 161 -0.54 -19.99 4.24
CA PHE A 161 0.13 -20.71 5.32
C PHE A 161 -0.72 -20.65 6.57
N ASP A 162 -1.13 -21.79 7.07
CA ASP A 162 -2.00 -21.94 8.25
C ASP A 162 -1.23 -22.18 9.57
N GLY A 163 0.10 -22.16 9.51
CA GLY A 163 1.00 -22.49 10.62
C GLY A 163 1.61 -23.88 10.51
N GLU A 164 1.10 -24.75 9.65
CA GLU A 164 1.58 -26.12 9.43
C GLU A 164 2.09 -26.35 8.00
N ARG A 165 1.30 -25.91 7.02
CA ARG A 165 1.58 -26.15 5.60
C ARG A 165 1.19 -24.98 4.72
N VAL A 166 1.91 -24.83 3.61
CA VAL A 166 1.56 -23.87 2.55
C VAL A 166 0.64 -24.55 1.54
N ARG A 167 -0.47 -23.90 1.21
CA ARG A 167 -1.42 -24.29 0.17
C ARG A 167 -1.49 -23.26 -0.93
N ILE A 168 -1.59 -23.71 -2.18
CA ILE A 168 -1.81 -22.84 -3.32
C ILE A 168 -3.32 -22.70 -3.51
N VAL A 169 -3.82 -21.48 -3.39
CA VAL A 169 -5.25 -21.16 -3.40
C VAL A 169 -5.59 -20.19 -4.53
N THR A 170 -6.83 -20.25 -5.00
CA THR A 170 -7.39 -19.33 -5.98
C THR A 170 -8.84 -19.02 -5.62
N GLY A 171 -9.36 -17.92 -6.14
CA GLY A 171 -10.72 -17.45 -5.84
C GLY A 171 -10.84 -16.75 -4.50
N GLY A 172 -12.01 -16.24 -4.22
CA GLY A 172 -12.27 -15.37 -3.08
C GLY A 172 -11.83 -13.93 -3.34
N SER A 173 -12.15 -13.05 -2.39
CA SER A 173 -11.85 -11.62 -2.51
C SER A 173 -11.28 -11.04 -1.22
N VAL A 174 -10.30 -10.17 -1.38
CA VAL A 174 -9.74 -9.34 -0.30
C VAL A 174 -10.60 -8.11 -0.13
N ASN A 175 -10.86 -7.72 1.12
CA ASN A 175 -11.48 -6.46 1.49
C ASN A 175 -10.81 -5.92 2.76
N GLY A 176 -10.00 -4.90 2.61
CA GLY A 176 -9.21 -4.31 3.68
C GLY A 176 -9.39 -2.79 3.79
N SER A 177 -8.91 -2.25 4.91
CA SER A 177 -8.77 -0.81 5.13
C SER A 177 -7.36 -0.51 5.58
N ILE A 178 -6.66 0.34 4.83
CA ILE A 178 -5.30 0.73 5.18
C ILE A 178 -5.25 1.44 6.55
N ASN A 179 -6.30 2.19 6.88
CA ASN A 179 -6.40 2.86 8.17
C ASN A 179 -6.45 1.86 9.34
N ALA A 180 -7.13 0.73 9.16
CA ALA A 180 -7.20 -0.32 10.19
C ALA A 180 -5.90 -1.13 10.30
N CYS A 181 -5.14 -1.25 9.22
CA CYS A 181 -3.91 -2.03 9.16
C CYS A 181 -2.65 -1.21 9.54
N SER A 182 -2.72 0.12 9.43
CA SER A 182 -1.55 1.01 9.42
C SER A 182 -0.61 0.86 10.62
N GLY A 183 -1.15 0.64 11.82
CA GLY A 183 -0.36 0.51 13.03
C GLY A 183 0.37 -0.82 13.20
N GLY A 184 0.05 -1.83 12.39
CA GLY A 184 0.69 -3.15 12.41
C GLY A 184 1.38 -3.53 11.11
N MET A 185 1.52 -2.60 10.16
CA MET A 185 2.22 -2.87 8.90
C MET A 185 3.69 -3.19 9.12
N LYS A 186 4.19 -4.19 8.37
CA LYS A 186 5.61 -4.54 8.32
C LYS A 186 6.08 -4.50 6.88
N PHE A 187 7.30 -4.05 6.68
CA PHE A 187 7.90 -3.87 5.36
C PHE A 187 9.13 -4.77 5.20
N THR A 188 9.36 -5.25 3.99
CA THR A 188 10.54 -6.10 3.74
C THR A 188 11.82 -5.30 3.63
N THR A 189 12.94 -5.96 3.98
CA THR A 189 14.30 -5.47 3.71
C THR A 189 14.62 -5.52 2.22
N GLU A 190 14.05 -6.48 1.49
CA GLU A 190 14.20 -6.59 0.04
C GLU A 190 13.47 -5.46 -0.66
N ARG A 191 14.09 -4.99 -1.73
CA ARG A 191 13.64 -3.82 -2.50
C ARG A 191 12.97 -4.23 -3.81
N TYR A 192 11.98 -3.47 -4.21
CA TYR A 192 11.35 -3.51 -5.50
C TYR A 192 11.38 -2.10 -6.13
N ASP A 193 11.80 -2.04 -7.40
CA ASP A 193 11.87 -0.81 -8.17
C ASP A 193 11.02 -0.97 -9.44
N SER A 194 10.10 -0.03 -9.66
CA SER A 194 9.33 0.10 -10.89
C SER A 194 9.45 1.52 -11.46
N LYS A 195 8.70 1.82 -12.50
CA LYS A 195 8.72 3.15 -13.13
C LYS A 195 8.40 4.26 -12.13
N ASN A 196 7.43 4.05 -11.26
CA ASN A 196 6.87 5.08 -10.38
C ASN A 196 7.02 4.78 -8.88
N TYR A 197 7.55 3.63 -8.53
CA TYR A 197 7.74 3.21 -7.15
C TYR A 197 9.14 2.65 -6.92
N SER A 198 9.68 2.91 -5.73
CA SER A 198 10.93 2.38 -5.26
C SER A 198 10.84 2.17 -3.74
N GLY A 199 10.88 0.94 -3.28
CA GLY A 199 10.69 0.67 -1.84
C GLY A 199 10.67 -0.82 -1.51
N PRO A 200 10.09 -1.22 -0.34
CA PRO A 200 10.04 -2.60 0.06
C PRO A 200 9.35 -3.48 -0.98
N PHE A 201 9.92 -4.67 -1.20
CA PHE A 201 9.36 -5.66 -2.12
C PHE A 201 7.96 -6.10 -1.70
N ALA A 202 7.73 -6.27 -0.39
CA ALA A 202 6.43 -6.65 0.13
C ALA A 202 6.06 -5.86 1.39
N VAL A 203 4.76 -5.73 1.59
CA VAL A 203 4.12 -5.20 2.80
C VAL A 203 3.20 -6.26 3.38
N MET A 204 3.25 -6.47 4.70
CA MET A 204 2.28 -7.24 5.46
C MET A 204 1.26 -6.30 6.09
N LEU A 205 -0.01 -6.60 5.85
CA LEU A 205 -1.17 -5.88 6.36
C LEU A 205 -1.92 -6.80 7.32
N PRO A 206 -1.92 -6.53 8.64
CA PRO A 206 -2.57 -7.40 9.60
C PRO A 206 -4.09 -7.23 9.58
N GLY A 207 -4.82 -8.31 9.91
CA GLY A 207 -6.24 -8.25 10.18
C GLY A 207 -7.15 -7.99 8.97
N VAL A 208 -6.70 -8.34 7.77
CA VAL A 208 -7.46 -8.14 6.53
C VAL A 208 -8.54 -9.21 6.37
N ARG A 209 -9.77 -8.80 6.07
CA ARG A 209 -10.88 -9.70 5.79
C ARG A 209 -10.80 -10.26 4.39
N VAL A 210 -11.10 -11.55 4.29
CA VAL A 210 -11.17 -12.27 3.02
C VAL A 210 -12.48 -13.03 2.98
N ALA A 211 -13.26 -12.82 1.92
CA ALA A 211 -14.34 -13.69 1.55
C ALA A 211 -13.75 -14.83 0.73
N GLY A 212 -13.86 -16.05 1.25
CA GLY A 212 -13.25 -17.22 0.62
C GLY A 212 -13.95 -17.68 -0.65
N SER A 213 -13.34 -18.61 -1.36
CA SER A 213 -13.99 -19.35 -2.43
C SER A 213 -14.86 -20.44 -1.78
N LEU A 214 -16.14 -20.50 -2.12
CA LEU A 214 -16.95 -21.68 -1.86
C LEU A 214 -16.52 -22.76 -2.84
N ALA A 215 -16.37 -24.01 -2.39
CA ALA A 215 -16.29 -25.13 -3.31
C ALA A 215 -17.57 -25.15 -4.14
N GLU A 216 -17.45 -25.22 -5.45
CA GLU A 216 -18.56 -25.70 -6.26
C GLU A 216 -18.85 -27.11 -5.76
N GLN A 217 -19.99 -27.30 -5.12
CA GLN A 217 -20.48 -28.63 -4.77
C GLN A 217 -20.81 -29.33 -6.09
N GLU A 218 -19.96 -30.29 -6.48
CA GLU A 218 -20.27 -31.27 -7.53
C GLU A 218 -21.41 -32.21 -7.09
#